data_1778b695d0187ebe340aca83d078a1dc
#
_entry.id   1778b695d0187ebe340aca83d078a1dc
#
_cell.length_a   1.000
_cell.length_b   1.000
_cell.length_c   1.000
_cell.angle_alpha   90.00
_cell.angle_beta   90.00
_cell.angle_gamma   90.00
#
_symmetry.space_group_name_H-M   'P 1'
#
loop_
_entity.id
_entity.type
_entity.pdbx_description
1 polymer ?
#
loop_
_entity_poly.entity_id
_entity_poly.type
_entity_poly.pdbx_seq_one_letter_code
_entity_poly.pdbx_strand_id
1 'polypeptide(L)'
;TLDRSSAASDVYKRQHGDSSVYYAMVRMAQEWAMRYPLVDGQGNFGSVDGDSPAAMRYTEARLNKLGEAMMDDLYKETVDFEPNFDNTLTEPKVMPTRIPNLLVNGASGIAVGMATNMPPHNLSEVIDACEAYIDNQEITVEELMNYVKAPDFPTGGYIYGISLSLIHI
;
A
#
# COMPACT_ATOMS: atom_id res chain seq x y z
N THR A 1 -8.22 25.21 -0.53
CA THR A 1 -7.47 23.92 -0.57
C THR A 1 -7.24 23.34 0.83
N LEU A 2 -6.97 24.15 1.85
CA LEU A 2 -6.81 23.71 3.25
C LEU A 2 -8.11 23.16 3.86
N ASP A 3 -9.26 23.65 3.43
CA ASP A 3 -10.57 23.30 4.00
C ASP A 3 -11.02 21.86 3.65
N ARG A 4 -10.67 21.35 2.46
CA ARG A 4 -11.03 19.99 2.04
C ARG A 4 -10.16 18.92 2.70
N SER A 5 -8.89 19.21 2.95
CA SER A 5 -7.99 18.27 3.64
C SER A 5 -8.31 18.17 5.13
N SER A 6 -8.74 19.27 5.76
CA SER A 6 -9.20 19.24 7.15
C SER A 6 -10.51 18.47 7.30
N ALA A 7 -11.48 18.65 6.38
CA ALA A 7 -12.74 17.93 6.41
C ALA A 7 -12.56 16.41 6.25
N ALA A 8 -11.73 15.96 5.31
CA ALA A 8 -11.41 14.53 5.15
C ALA A 8 -10.72 13.96 6.39
N SER A 9 -9.79 14.71 6.99
CA SER A 9 -9.13 14.34 8.22
C SER A 9 -10.12 14.27 9.40
N ASP A 10 -11.08 15.17 9.48
CA ASP A 10 -12.10 15.19 10.54
C ASP A 10 -13.09 14.03 10.45
N VAL A 11 -13.45 13.60 9.24
CA VAL A 11 -14.26 12.40 9.01
C VAL A 11 -13.53 11.15 9.50
N TYR A 12 -12.27 11.00 9.13
CA TYR A 12 -11.45 9.87 9.56
C TYR A 12 -11.20 9.89 11.09
N LYS A 13 -11.01 11.06 11.67
CA LYS A 13 -10.82 11.23 13.12
C LYS A 13 -12.02 10.80 13.97
N ARG A 14 -13.24 10.81 13.43
CA ARG A 14 -14.43 10.32 14.13
C ARG A 14 -14.45 8.80 14.29
N GLN A 15 -13.74 8.08 13.44
CA GLN A 15 -13.63 6.62 13.51
C GLN A 15 -12.36 6.17 14.25
N HIS A 16 -11.26 6.94 14.12
CA HIS A 16 -9.94 6.62 14.67
C HIS A 16 -9.32 7.85 15.33
N GLY A 17 -8.45 7.63 16.30
CA GLY A 17 -7.69 8.72 16.92
C GLY A 17 -6.59 9.27 15.98
N ASP A 18 -6.22 10.53 16.17
CA ASP A 18 -5.18 11.24 15.40
C ASP A 18 -3.88 10.45 15.30
N SER A 19 -3.48 9.81 16.39
CA SER A 19 -2.26 9.00 16.43
C SER A 19 -2.31 7.81 15.47
N SER A 20 -3.47 7.14 15.35
CA SER A 20 -3.63 6.00 14.44
C SER A 20 -3.48 6.44 12.98
N VAL A 21 -4.06 7.59 12.62
CA VAL A 21 -3.92 8.19 11.28
C VAL A 21 -2.47 8.56 11.01
N TYR A 22 -1.82 9.21 11.97
CA TYR A 22 -0.44 9.64 11.84
C TYR A 22 0.51 8.47 11.65
N TYR A 23 0.41 7.42 12.48
CA TYR A 23 1.29 6.25 12.35
C TYR A 23 1.04 5.46 11.06
N ALA A 24 -0.19 5.39 10.57
CA ALA A 24 -0.48 4.81 9.26
C ALA A 24 0.21 5.59 8.12
N MET A 25 0.11 6.92 8.15
CA MET A 25 0.81 7.80 7.20
C MET A 25 2.32 7.69 7.31
N VAL A 26 2.87 7.65 8.53
CA VAL A 26 4.30 7.45 8.79
C VAL A 26 4.80 6.19 8.12
N ARG A 27 4.09 5.05 8.26
CA ARG A 27 4.46 3.80 7.61
C ARG A 27 4.52 3.92 6.09
N MET A 28 3.61 4.66 5.48
CA MET A 28 3.59 4.88 4.02
C MET A 28 4.76 5.73 3.50
N ALA A 29 5.44 6.46 4.38
CA ALA A 29 6.61 7.27 4.07
C ALA A 29 7.95 6.58 4.37
N GLN A 30 7.93 5.45 5.07
CA GLN A 30 9.15 4.74 5.48
C GLN A 30 9.68 3.86 4.35
N GLU A 31 10.86 4.15 3.85
CA GLU A 31 11.51 3.43 2.74
C GLU A 31 11.90 1.98 3.11
N TRP A 32 12.04 1.67 4.40
CA TRP A 32 12.29 0.30 4.87
C TRP A 32 11.01 -0.50 5.14
N ALA A 33 9.85 0.17 5.24
CA ALA A 33 8.55 -0.46 5.46
C ALA A 33 7.75 -0.67 4.16
N MET A 34 7.97 0.19 3.16
CA MET A 34 7.29 0.17 1.87
C MET A 34 8.32 -0.01 0.76
N ARG A 35 8.13 -1.00 -0.11
CA ARG A 35 9.00 -1.18 -1.29
C ARG A 35 8.88 0.03 -2.24
N TYR A 36 7.68 0.57 -2.34
CA TYR A 36 7.37 1.79 -3.10
C TYR A 36 6.57 2.73 -2.19
N PRO A 37 7.22 3.70 -1.52
CA PRO A 37 6.54 4.64 -0.64
C PRO A 37 5.43 5.40 -1.35
N LEU A 38 4.30 5.58 -0.65
CA LEU A 38 3.13 6.30 -1.17
C LEU A 38 3.09 7.75 -0.69
N VAL A 39 3.89 8.06 0.32
CA VAL A 39 3.98 9.39 0.94
C VAL A 39 5.44 9.84 0.93
N ASP A 40 5.68 11.06 0.51
CA ASP A 40 6.95 11.75 0.69
C ASP A 40 6.91 12.49 2.03
N GLY A 41 7.81 12.11 2.94
CA GLY A 41 7.93 12.72 4.27
C GLY A 41 9.12 13.65 4.37
N GLN A 42 8.95 14.75 5.11
CA GLN A 42 10.04 15.62 5.51
C GLN A 42 10.08 15.72 7.03
N GLY A 43 11.25 15.42 7.61
CA GLY A 43 11.45 15.37 9.04
C GLY A 43 11.83 13.96 9.53
N ASN A 44 11.66 13.70 10.81
CA ASN A 44 11.98 12.41 11.40
C ASN A 44 10.76 11.49 11.39
N PHE A 45 10.80 10.47 10.54
CA PHE A 45 9.78 9.42 10.42
C PHE A 45 10.20 8.10 11.11
N GLY A 46 11.18 8.16 12.01
CA GLY A 46 11.72 7.00 12.69
C GLY A 46 12.95 6.43 12.00
N SER A 47 13.40 5.27 12.44
CA SER A 47 14.52 4.53 11.85
C SER A 47 14.20 3.05 11.69
N VAL A 48 15.00 2.35 10.89
CA VAL A 48 14.94 0.89 10.74
C VAL A 48 15.25 0.17 12.06
N ASP A 49 16.01 0.80 12.96
CA ASP A 49 16.35 0.27 14.28
C ASP A 49 15.21 0.38 15.31
N GLY A 50 14.07 0.94 14.91
CA GLY A 50 12.88 1.02 15.74
C GLY A 50 12.69 2.33 16.48
N ASP A 51 13.45 3.39 16.17
CA ASP A 51 13.19 4.70 16.72
C ASP A 51 11.80 5.21 16.31
N SER A 52 11.12 5.83 17.26
CA SER A 52 9.82 6.43 17.01
C SER A 52 9.91 7.68 16.11
N PRO A 53 8.91 7.94 15.27
CA PRO A 53 8.84 9.19 14.53
C PRO A 53 8.69 10.38 15.48
N ALA A 54 9.08 11.56 15.03
CA ALA A 54 8.79 12.79 15.74
C ALA A 54 7.27 13.04 15.82
N ALA A 55 6.83 13.85 16.78
CA ALA A 55 5.43 14.25 16.85
C ALA A 55 5.01 14.96 15.55
N MET A 56 3.74 14.78 15.13
CA MET A 56 3.21 15.27 13.85
C MET A 56 3.44 16.77 13.58
N ARG A 57 3.56 17.59 14.64
CA ARG A 57 3.85 19.02 14.49
C ARG A 57 5.26 19.34 13.98
N TYR A 58 6.15 18.35 13.95
CA TYR A 58 7.54 18.49 13.49
C TYR A 58 7.80 17.80 12.15
N THR A 59 6.75 17.24 11.53
CA THR A 59 6.88 16.53 10.26
C THR A 59 5.96 17.12 9.22
N GLU A 60 6.39 17.08 7.97
CA GLU A 60 5.58 17.42 6.80
C GLU A 60 5.41 16.18 5.93
N ALA A 61 4.27 16.07 5.27
CA ALA A 61 3.96 14.95 4.41
C ALA A 61 3.19 15.41 3.18
N ARG A 62 3.46 14.78 2.05
CA ARG A 62 2.71 14.94 0.80
C ARG A 62 2.59 13.60 0.11
N LEU A 63 1.62 13.45 -0.79
CA LEU A 63 1.53 12.26 -1.62
C LEU A 63 2.74 12.19 -2.56
N ASN A 64 3.32 10.99 -2.66
CA ASN A 64 4.25 10.65 -3.71
C ASN A 64 3.48 10.50 -5.03
N LYS A 65 4.16 10.60 -6.18
CA LYS A 65 3.54 10.39 -7.51
C LYS A 65 2.78 9.08 -7.62
N LEU A 66 3.29 8.02 -7.00
CA LEU A 66 2.62 6.72 -6.96
C LEU A 66 1.32 6.79 -6.14
N GLY A 67 1.36 7.45 -4.98
CA GLY A 67 0.19 7.70 -4.15
C GLY A 67 -0.86 8.57 -4.86
N GLU A 68 -0.44 9.58 -5.63
CA GLU A 68 -1.34 10.38 -6.47
C GLU A 68 -2.02 9.52 -7.54
N ALA A 69 -1.23 8.68 -8.26
CA ALA A 69 -1.76 7.79 -9.30
C ALA A 69 -2.79 6.78 -8.78
N MET A 70 -2.70 6.38 -7.51
CA MET A 70 -3.69 5.50 -6.89
C MET A 70 -5.05 6.17 -6.69
N MET A 71 -5.11 7.50 -6.67
CA MET A 71 -6.32 8.27 -6.42
C MET A 71 -6.90 8.93 -7.68
N ASP A 72 -6.21 8.88 -8.81
CA ASP A 72 -6.58 9.59 -10.05
C ASP A 72 -7.98 9.24 -10.56
N ASP A 73 -8.41 8.00 -10.37
CA ASP A 73 -9.69 7.50 -10.89
C ASP A 73 -10.82 7.49 -9.84
N LEU A 74 -10.58 8.06 -8.65
CA LEU A 74 -11.53 8.05 -7.53
C LEU A 74 -12.89 8.70 -7.88
N TYR A 75 -12.88 9.74 -8.71
CA TYR A 75 -14.09 10.49 -9.08
C TYR A 75 -14.64 10.10 -10.46
N LYS A 76 -14.21 8.96 -11.02
CA LYS A 76 -14.60 8.49 -12.36
C LYS A 76 -15.62 7.33 -12.33
N GLU A 77 -16.30 7.15 -11.20
CA GLU A 77 -17.30 6.08 -11.02
C GLU A 77 -16.76 4.67 -11.32
N THR A 78 -15.49 4.46 -10.98
CA THR A 78 -14.79 3.18 -11.20
C THR A 78 -15.00 2.19 -10.06
N VAL A 79 -15.48 2.65 -8.91
CA VAL A 79 -15.73 1.84 -7.70
C VAL A 79 -17.03 2.30 -7.02
N ASP A 80 -17.63 1.39 -6.25
CA ASP A 80 -18.79 1.71 -5.43
C ASP A 80 -18.40 2.58 -4.23
N PHE A 81 -19.34 3.44 -3.84
CA PHE A 81 -19.23 4.26 -2.63
C PHE A 81 -20.24 3.80 -1.58
N GLU A 82 -19.87 3.94 -0.33
CA GLU A 82 -20.77 3.70 0.80
C GLU A 82 -20.75 4.90 1.77
N PRO A 83 -21.81 5.08 2.57
CA PRO A 83 -21.80 6.11 3.60
C PRO A 83 -20.72 5.85 4.65
N ASN A 84 -20.09 6.92 5.14
CA ASN A 84 -19.20 6.84 6.30
C ASN A 84 -20.00 6.54 7.58
N PHE A 85 -19.30 6.37 8.71
CA PHE A 85 -19.90 5.96 9.97
C PHE A 85 -21.11 6.82 10.42
N ASP A 86 -21.08 8.13 10.21
CA ASP A 86 -22.16 9.06 10.61
C ASP A 86 -23.10 9.43 9.45
N ASN A 87 -22.97 8.80 8.29
CA ASN A 87 -23.77 9.06 7.08
C ASN A 87 -23.72 10.53 6.58
N THR A 88 -22.71 11.28 6.95
CA THR A 88 -22.57 12.68 6.51
C THR A 88 -21.84 12.79 5.16
N LEU A 89 -20.98 11.83 4.85
CA LEU A 89 -20.19 11.75 3.62
C LEU A 89 -20.21 10.33 3.07
N THR A 90 -19.65 10.17 1.86
CA THR A 90 -19.45 8.86 1.23
C THR A 90 -17.96 8.60 1.06
N GLU A 91 -17.58 7.33 1.20
CA GLU A 91 -16.22 6.84 0.99
C GLU A 91 -16.21 5.68 0.01
N PRO A 92 -15.13 5.49 -0.77
CA PRO A 92 -15.04 4.36 -1.69
C PRO A 92 -14.89 3.06 -0.94
N LYS A 93 -15.61 2.02 -1.34
CA LYS A 93 -15.49 0.67 -0.76
C LYS A 93 -14.10 0.07 -0.95
N VAL A 94 -13.47 0.37 -2.08
CA VAL A 94 -12.10 -0.02 -2.44
C VAL A 94 -11.42 1.13 -3.17
N MET A 95 -10.10 1.23 -3.07
CA MET A 95 -9.34 2.21 -3.83
C MET A 95 -9.26 1.81 -5.30
N PRO A 96 -9.59 2.71 -6.26
CA PRO A 96 -9.51 2.44 -7.70
C PRO A 96 -8.05 2.57 -8.20
N THR A 97 -7.18 1.71 -7.74
CA THR A 97 -5.75 1.83 -8.03
C THR A 97 -5.42 1.43 -9.45
N ARG A 98 -4.55 2.20 -10.12
CA ARG A 98 -3.97 1.83 -11.42
C ARG A 98 -2.79 0.89 -11.31
N ILE A 99 -2.30 0.68 -10.11
CA ILE A 99 -1.10 -0.10 -9.81
C ILE A 99 -1.52 -1.26 -8.93
N PRO A 100 -1.04 -2.49 -9.18
CA PRO A 100 -1.36 -3.65 -8.37
C PRO A 100 -0.65 -3.57 -6.99
N ASN A 101 -1.03 -2.58 -6.19
CA ASN A 101 -0.36 -2.21 -4.94
C ASN A 101 -0.31 -3.36 -3.93
N LEU A 102 -1.31 -4.24 -3.95
CA LEU A 102 -1.33 -5.42 -3.09
C LEU A 102 -0.12 -6.33 -3.31
N LEU A 103 0.29 -6.52 -4.55
CA LEU A 103 1.48 -7.32 -4.90
C LEU A 103 2.78 -6.51 -4.75
N VAL A 104 2.75 -5.25 -5.16
CA VAL A 104 3.94 -4.40 -5.22
C VAL A 104 4.46 -4.01 -3.84
N ASN A 105 3.58 -3.63 -2.93
CA ASN A 105 3.93 -3.29 -1.54
C ASN A 105 3.63 -4.40 -0.54
N GLY A 106 2.94 -5.45 -0.98
CA GLY A 106 2.51 -6.53 -0.09
C GLY A 106 1.41 -6.11 0.88
N ALA A 107 1.05 -7.03 1.74
CA ALA A 107 0.10 -6.80 2.82
C ALA A 107 0.39 -7.72 3.99
N SER A 108 0.25 -7.21 5.20
CA SER A 108 0.31 -8.02 6.41
C SER A 108 -0.79 -7.59 7.37
N GLY A 109 -1.44 -8.55 8.00
CA GLY A 109 -2.50 -8.27 8.93
C GLY A 109 -2.97 -9.51 9.69
N ILE A 110 -3.49 -9.28 10.87
CA ILE A 110 -4.03 -10.32 11.74
C ILE A 110 -5.50 -10.00 11.99
N ALA A 111 -6.36 -10.96 11.66
CA ALA A 111 -7.79 -10.89 11.95
C ALA A 111 -8.21 -12.06 12.83
N VAL A 112 -9.45 -12.05 13.29
CA VAL A 112 -9.99 -13.18 14.06
C VAL A 112 -10.16 -14.38 13.13
N GLY A 113 -9.45 -15.47 13.43
CA GLY A 113 -9.52 -16.72 12.68
C GLY A 113 -8.67 -16.78 11.41
N MET A 114 -8.02 -15.70 10.99
CA MET A 114 -7.11 -15.70 9.84
C MET A 114 -6.03 -14.62 9.94
N ALA A 115 -4.95 -14.81 9.20
CA ALA A 115 -3.90 -13.82 9.03
C ALA A 115 -3.47 -13.77 7.56
N THR A 116 -2.96 -12.63 7.12
CA THR A 116 -2.32 -12.49 5.80
C THR A 116 -0.90 -11.98 5.98
N ASN A 117 0.00 -12.47 5.16
CA ASN A 117 1.37 -11.98 5.08
C ASN A 117 1.88 -12.15 3.65
N MET A 118 1.63 -11.15 2.84
CA MET A 118 2.02 -11.10 1.43
C MET A 118 3.27 -10.23 1.30
N PRO A 119 4.39 -10.76 0.79
CA PRO A 119 5.60 -9.97 0.61
C PRO A 119 5.45 -8.97 -0.54
N PRO A 120 6.26 -7.89 -0.57
CA PRO A 120 6.33 -6.97 -1.71
C PRO A 120 7.07 -7.60 -2.90
N HIS A 121 6.77 -7.09 -4.12
CA HIS A 121 7.36 -7.57 -5.37
C HIS A 121 7.81 -6.40 -6.25
N ASN A 122 8.67 -6.68 -7.22
CA ASN A 122 9.14 -5.69 -8.18
C ASN A 122 8.00 -5.24 -9.11
N LEU A 123 7.81 -3.93 -9.25
CA LEU A 123 6.72 -3.35 -10.03
C LEU A 123 6.76 -3.78 -11.51
N SER A 124 7.95 -3.78 -12.13
CA SER A 124 8.09 -4.17 -13.54
C SER A 124 7.74 -5.64 -13.74
N GLU A 125 8.24 -6.53 -12.88
CA GLU A 125 7.93 -7.96 -12.92
C GLU A 125 6.42 -8.23 -12.76
N VAL A 126 5.76 -7.50 -11.85
CA VAL A 126 4.32 -7.64 -11.64
C VAL A 126 3.53 -7.13 -12.84
N ILE A 127 3.95 -6.04 -13.48
CA ILE A 127 3.31 -5.53 -14.70
C ILE A 127 3.47 -6.52 -15.85
N ASP A 128 4.68 -7.06 -16.07
CA ASP A 128 4.94 -8.07 -17.11
C ASP A 128 4.05 -9.32 -16.90
N ALA A 129 3.86 -9.74 -15.65
CA ALA A 129 2.95 -10.83 -15.31
C ALA A 129 1.48 -10.48 -15.56
N CYS A 130 1.07 -9.25 -15.29
CA CYS A 130 -0.29 -8.77 -15.61
C CYS A 130 -0.53 -8.76 -17.12
N GLU A 131 0.43 -8.31 -17.94
CA GLU A 131 0.35 -8.36 -19.40
C GLU A 131 0.21 -9.81 -19.89
N ALA A 132 1.05 -10.72 -19.39
CA ALA A 132 0.97 -12.13 -19.73
C ALA A 132 -0.38 -12.77 -19.35
N TYR A 133 -0.96 -12.38 -18.21
CA TYR A 133 -2.29 -12.84 -17.77
C TYR A 133 -3.43 -12.28 -18.65
N ILE A 134 -3.30 -11.04 -19.11
CA ILE A 134 -4.29 -10.45 -20.04
C ILE A 134 -4.28 -11.15 -21.38
N ASP A 135 -3.08 -11.50 -21.88
CA ASP A 135 -2.92 -12.21 -23.14
C ASP A 135 -3.38 -13.67 -23.07
N ASN A 136 -3.20 -14.32 -21.92
CA ASN A 136 -3.61 -15.69 -21.68
C ASN A 136 -4.18 -15.85 -20.25
N GLN A 137 -5.51 -15.81 -20.12
CA GLN A 137 -6.21 -15.95 -18.82
C GLN A 137 -6.12 -17.37 -18.22
N GLU A 138 -5.71 -18.37 -19.02
CA GLU A 138 -5.50 -19.75 -18.55
C GLU A 138 -4.04 -20.01 -18.12
N ILE A 139 -3.20 -18.95 -18.05
CA ILE A 139 -1.81 -19.07 -17.62
C ILE A 139 -1.75 -19.62 -16.19
N THR A 140 -0.86 -20.58 -15.96
CA THR A 140 -0.70 -21.19 -14.63
C THR A 140 0.17 -20.33 -13.71
N VAL A 141 0.10 -20.60 -12.40
CA VAL A 141 0.95 -19.92 -11.41
C VAL A 141 2.43 -20.17 -11.70
N GLU A 142 2.79 -21.39 -12.07
CA GLU A 142 4.17 -21.76 -12.44
C GLU A 142 4.68 -20.98 -13.65
N GLU A 143 3.83 -20.71 -14.62
CA GLU A 143 4.18 -19.88 -15.78
C GLU A 143 4.31 -18.41 -15.40
N LEU A 144 3.42 -17.86 -14.53
CA LEU A 144 3.52 -16.50 -14.01
C LEU A 144 4.81 -16.26 -13.23
N MET A 145 5.35 -17.29 -12.58
CA MET A 145 6.63 -17.23 -11.87
C MET A 145 7.85 -17.05 -12.78
N ASN A 146 7.71 -17.21 -14.09
CA ASN A 146 8.76 -16.81 -15.03
C ASN A 146 8.89 -15.28 -15.12
N TYR A 147 7.82 -14.56 -14.80
CA TYR A 147 7.77 -13.09 -14.76
C TYR A 147 8.06 -12.56 -13.35
N VAL A 148 7.32 -13.00 -12.34
CA VAL A 148 7.55 -12.64 -10.92
C VAL A 148 8.39 -13.73 -10.28
N LYS A 149 9.69 -13.49 -10.18
CA LYS A 149 10.66 -14.53 -9.78
C LYS A 149 10.74 -14.74 -8.29
N ALA A 150 10.57 -13.68 -7.50
CA ALA A 150 10.75 -13.70 -6.06
C ALA A 150 10.23 -12.42 -5.39
N PRO A 151 10.01 -12.43 -4.07
CA PRO A 151 9.78 -11.22 -3.29
C PRO A 151 10.92 -10.20 -3.45
N ASP A 152 10.57 -8.92 -3.48
CA ASP A 152 11.50 -7.79 -3.57
C ASP A 152 11.34 -6.89 -2.34
N PHE A 153 12.09 -7.19 -1.29
CA PHE A 153 12.02 -6.47 -0.02
C PHE A 153 12.73 -5.12 -0.08
N PRO A 154 12.19 -4.06 0.57
CA PRO A 154 12.79 -2.73 0.57
C PRO A 154 14.22 -2.71 1.13
N THR A 155 14.53 -3.57 2.09
CA THR A 155 15.87 -3.71 2.69
C THR A 155 16.71 -4.82 2.05
N GLY A 156 16.23 -5.41 0.96
CA GLY A 156 16.86 -6.54 0.30
C GLY A 156 16.72 -7.85 1.04
N GLY A 157 17.34 -8.92 0.50
CA GLY A 157 17.34 -10.25 1.09
C GLY A 157 18.05 -11.27 0.21
N TYR A 158 18.33 -12.43 0.78
CA TYR A 158 18.89 -13.56 0.07
C TYR A 158 17.92 -14.73 0.09
N ILE A 159 17.70 -15.36 -1.07
CA ILE A 159 16.87 -16.55 -1.20
C ILE A 159 17.78 -17.78 -1.32
N TYR A 160 17.68 -18.68 -0.35
CA TYR A 160 18.41 -19.94 -0.36
C TYR A 160 17.52 -21.06 -0.92
N GLY A 161 17.56 -21.25 -2.24
CA GLY A 161 16.83 -22.29 -2.96
C GLY A 161 15.47 -21.82 -3.48
N ILE A 162 15.32 -21.87 -4.80
CA ILE A 162 14.10 -21.44 -5.50
C ILE A 162 12.88 -22.25 -5.04
N SER A 163 13.03 -23.56 -4.84
CA SER A 163 11.93 -24.43 -4.38
C SER A 163 11.36 -24.07 -3.01
N LEU A 164 12.16 -23.46 -2.14
CA LEU A 164 11.70 -22.96 -0.84
C LEU A 164 10.97 -21.63 -0.95
N SER A 165 11.38 -20.78 -1.89
CA SER A 165 10.68 -19.51 -2.20
C SER A 165 9.27 -19.77 -2.70
N LEU A 166 9.08 -20.81 -3.51
CA LEU A 166 7.80 -21.20 -4.11
C LEU A 166 6.73 -21.66 -3.11
N ILE A 167 7.12 -22.09 -1.92
CA ILE A 167 6.19 -22.54 -0.88
C ILE A 167 5.50 -21.36 -0.19
N HIS A 168 6.03 -20.14 -0.33
CA HIS A 168 5.59 -18.95 0.39
C HIS A 168 4.97 -17.87 -0.50
N ILE A 169 4.82 -18.10 -1.79
CA ILE A 169 4.13 -17.23 -2.76
C ILE A 169 2.74 -17.85 -3.10
#